data_c9001769251e51cdb07d8cc2aae1d5fd
#
_entry.id   c9001769251e51cdb07d8cc2aae1d5fd
#
_cell.length_a   1.000
_cell.length_b   1.000
_cell.length_c   1.000
_cell.angle_alpha   90.00
_cell.angle_beta   90.00
_cell.angle_gamma   90.00
#
_symmetry.space_group_name_H-M   'P 1'
#
loop_
_entity.id
_entity.type
_entity.pdbx_description
1 polymer ?
#
loop_
_entity_poly.entity_id
_entity_poly.type
_entity_poly.pdbx_seq_one_letter_code
_entity_poly.pdbx_strand_id
1 'polypeptide(L)'
;EISACLVGSEMCIRDSYESPLASRYASQYMLHLFSPDMRFQTWRRLWVELARAEHELGLPITAEQVAELEAHVTDIDYDAAQRREKEVRHDVMAHVYAYGLAAPSAAGIIHLGATSCYVTDNADLVLYRDGLKYLRGQLLSVMVNLAAFAREYAATPTLGYTHYQPAQPVTIGKRATLWMQDFRSDLEELDLSLIHI
;
A
#
# COMPACT_ATOMS: atom_id res chain seq x y z
N GLU A 1 20.88 25.68 -24.17
CA GLU A 1 21.65 24.42 -23.96
C GLU A 1 21.13 23.59 -22.78
N ILE A 2 19.83 23.61 -22.49
CA ILE A 2 19.19 22.78 -21.43
C ILE A 2 18.36 21.64 -22.04
N SER A 3 18.38 21.49 -23.36
CA SER A 3 17.46 20.59 -24.07
C SER A 3 17.95 19.16 -24.34
N ALA A 4 19.14 18.78 -23.87
CA ALA A 4 19.75 17.48 -24.19
C ALA A 4 19.64 16.42 -23.08
N CYS A 5 19.02 16.73 -21.92
CA CYS A 5 18.92 15.82 -20.77
C CYS A 5 17.58 15.07 -20.66
N LEU A 6 16.75 15.08 -21.70
CA LEU A 6 15.36 14.60 -21.61
C LEU A 6 15.09 13.18 -22.13
N VAL A 7 16.11 12.39 -22.40
CA VAL A 7 15.90 11.01 -22.84
C VAL A 7 16.80 10.05 -22.06
N GLY A 8 16.24 9.47 -21.01
CA GLY A 8 16.58 8.12 -20.60
C GLY A 8 18.00 7.81 -20.12
N SER A 9 18.64 8.67 -19.33
CA SER A 9 19.86 8.27 -18.64
C SER A 9 19.69 8.34 -17.12
N GLU A 10 20.22 7.34 -16.42
CA GLU A 10 20.28 7.27 -14.94
C GLU A 10 20.89 8.50 -14.27
N MET A 11 21.44 9.44 -15.05
CA MET A 11 22.05 10.69 -14.57
C MET A 11 21.04 11.75 -14.15
N CYS A 12 19.78 11.70 -14.64
CA CYS A 12 18.73 12.66 -14.27
C CYS A 12 18.08 12.41 -12.91
N ILE A 13 18.31 11.23 -12.30
CA ILE A 13 17.76 10.85 -11.00
C ILE A 13 18.42 11.60 -9.84
N ARG A 14 19.61 12.20 -10.05
CA ARG A 14 20.36 12.87 -8.98
C ARG A 14 19.94 14.32 -8.73
N ASP A 15 19.11 14.88 -9.60
CA ASP A 15 18.68 16.29 -9.56
C ASP A 15 17.36 16.47 -8.81
N SER A 16 16.66 15.36 -8.49
CA SER A 16 15.38 15.36 -7.81
C SER A 16 15.45 14.70 -6.44
N TYR A 17 14.58 15.13 -5.55
CA TYR A 17 14.47 14.53 -4.24
C TYR A 17 13.96 13.09 -4.35
N GLU A 18 14.67 12.16 -3.70
CA GLU A 18 14.28 10.77 -3.55
C GLU A 18 14.28 10.39 -2.06
N SER A 19 13.21 9.76 -1.61
CA SER A 19 13.15 9.30 -0.23
C SER A 19 14.03 8.05 -0.02
N PRO A 20 14.99 8.07 0.93
CA PRO A 20 15.76 6.88 1.25
C PRO A 20 14.91 5.73 1.82
N LEU A 21 13.71 6.03 2.33
CA LEU A 21 12.74 5.00 2.74
C LEU A 21 12.30 4.15 1.55
N ALA A 22 12.09 4.78 0.38
CA ALA A 22 11.74 4.06 -0.84
C ALA A 22 12.94 3.38 -1.49
N SER A 23 14.05 4.12 -1.71
CA SER A 23 15.18 3.64 -2.50
C SER A 23 16.07 2.62 -1.79
N ARG A 24 16.11 2.61 -0.44
CA ARG A 24 17.04 1.80 0.34
C ARG A 24 16.38 0.79 1.29
N TYR A 25 15.21 1.10 1.84
CA TYR A 25 14.64 0.33 2.95
C TYR A 25 13.33 -0.39 2.60
N ALA A 26 12.54 0.10 1.65
CA ALA A 26 11.30 -0.55 1.26
C ALA A 26 11.57 -1.83 0.44
N SER A 27 10.78 -2.87 0.68
CA SER A 27 10.75 -4.06 -0.17
C SER A 27 10.07 -3.75 -1.51
N GLN A 28 10.36 -4.54 -2.54
CA GLN A 28 9.70 -4.40 -3.85
C GLN A 28 8.17 -4.55 -3.74
N TYR A 29 7.70 -5.39 -2.83
CA TYR A 29 6.27 -5.54 -2.55
C TYR A 29 5.66 -4.23 -2.04
N MET A 30 6.29 -3.57 -1.05
CA MET A 30 5.79 -2.31 -0.50
C MET A 30 5.87 -1.16 -1.50
N LEU A 31 6.92 -1.11 -2.31
CA LEU A 31 7.03 -0.13 -3.40
C LEU A 31 5.91 -0.29 -4.43
N HIS A 32 5.59 -1.52 -4.80
CA HIS A 32 4.49 -1.81 -5.72
C HIS A 32 3.14 -1.50 -5.08
N LEU A 33 2.90 -1.93 -3.84
CA LEU A 33 1.64 -1.73 -3.12
C LEU A 33 1.25 -0.25 -3.01
N PHE A 34 2.22 0.62 -2.76
CA PHE A 34 2.00 2.07 -2.64
C PHE A 34 2.35 2.84 -3.91
N SER A 35 2.45 2.16 -5.06
CA SER A 35 2.67 2.80 -6.35
C SER A 35 1.41 3.51 -6.86
N PRO A 36 1.55 4.49 -7.77
CA PRO A 36 0.42 5.08 -8.49
C PRO A 36 -0.45 4.04 -9.20
N ASP A 37 0.16 3.02 -9.81
CA ASP A 37 -0.59 1.95 -10.50
C ASP A 37 -1.56 1.24 -9.55
N MET A 38 -1.08 0.80 -8.38
CA MET A 38 -1.94 0.13 -7.39
C MET A 38 -3.02 1.05 -6.85
N ARG A 39 -2.69 2.32 -6.59
CA ARG A 39 -3.65 3.32 -6.14
C ARG A 39 -4.80 3.50 -7.14
N PHE A 40 -4.48 3.78 -8.39
CA PHE A 40 -5.49 4.07 -9.39
C PHE A 40 -6.23 2.83 -9.90
N GLN A 41 -5.58 1.66 -9.91
CA GLN A 41 -6.29 0.40 -10.13
C GLN A 41 -7.28 0.11 -9.00
N THR A 42 -6.94 0.43 -7.75
CA THR A 42 -7.86 0.28 -6.62
C THR A 42 -9.05 1.24 -6.75
N TRP A 43 -8.85 2.49 -7.18
CA TRP A 43 -9.94 3.40 -7.50
C TRP A 43 -10.88 2.81 -8.56
N ARG A 44 -10.33 2.27 -9.65
CA ARG A 44 -11.12 1.64 -10.71
C ARG A 44 -11.89 0.43 -10.23
N ARG A 45 -11.30 -0.42 -9.40
CA ARG A 45 -12.02 -1.54 -8.76
C ARG A 45 -13.19 -1.05 -7.90
N LEU A 46 -13.00 0.01 -7.12
CA LEU A 46 -14.07 0.61 -6.33
C LEU A 46 -15.20 1.15 -7.21
N TRP A 47 -14.90 1.76 -8.36
CA TRP A 47 -15.92 2.20 -9.32
C TRP A 47 -16.64 1.02 -9.99
N VAL A 48 -15.95 -0.08 -10.27
CA VAL A 48 -16.59 -1.31 -10.76
C VAL A 48 -17.58 -1.85 -9.73
N GLU A 49 -17.18 -1.94 -8.47
CA GLU A 49 -18.05 -2.45 -7.40
C GLU A 49 -19.22 -1.49 -7.13
N LEU A 50 -19.03 -0.19 -7.23
CA LEU A 50 -20.10 0.79 -7.15
C LEU A 50 -21.13 0.55 -8.27
N ALA A 51 -20.68 0.51 -9.51
CA ALA A 51 -21.56 0.29 -10.67
C ALA A 51 -22.27 -1.07 -10.61
N ARG A 52 -21.59 -2.11 -10.11
CA ARG A 52 -22.19 -3.43 -9.87
C ARG A 52 -23.31 -3.38 -8.84
N ALA A 53 -23.07 -2.73 -7.71
CA ALA A 53 -24.07 -2.58 -6.66
C ALA A 53 -25.28 -1.75 -7.13
N GLU A 54 -25.05 -0.68 -7.88
CA GLU A 54 -26.10 0.16 -8.46
C GLU A 54 -26.92 -0.61 -9.50
N HIS A 55 -26.29 -1.44 -10.33
CA HIS A 55 -26.98 -2.37 -11.25
C HIS A 55 -27.89 -3.33 -10.48
N GLU A 56 -27.39 -3.98 -9.41
CA GLU A 56 -28.14 -4.91 -8.57
C GLU A 56 -29.33 -4.25 -7.86
N LEU A 57 -29.21 -2.97 -7.52
CA LEU A 57 -30.28 -2.16 -6.95
C LEU A 57 -31.31 -1.68 -7.99
N GLY A 58 -31.12 -2.00 -9.27
CA GLY A 58 -32.05 -1.69 -10.34
C GLY A 58 -31.92 -0.28 -10.93
N LEU A 59 -30.78 0.39 -10.73
CA LEU A 59 -30.47 1.61 -11.48
C LEU A 59 -30.30 1.29 -12.97
N PRO A 60 -30.45 2.27 -13.88
CA PRO A 60 -30.32 2.07 -15.33
C PRO A 60 -28.86 1.88 -15.76
N ILE A 61 -28.17 0.93 -15.16
CA ILE A 61 -26.82 0.51 -15.46
C ILE A 61 -26.90 -0.92 -16.00
N THR A 62 -26.24 -1.19 -17.13
CA THR A 62 -26.30 -2.52 -17.75
C THR A 62 -25.13 -3.41 -17.30
N ALA A 63 -25.33 -4.72 -17.38
CA ALA A 63 -24.26 -5.69 -17.06
C ALA A 63 -23.05 -5.53 -18.02
N GLU A 64 -23.31 -5.14 -19.28
CA GLU A 64 -22.27 -4.89 -20.27
C GLU A 64 -21.40 -3.69 -19.88
N GLN A 65 -21.99 -2.63 -19.32
CA GLN A 65 -21.25 -1.46 -18.83
C GLN A 65 -20.34 -1.84 -17.65
N VAL A 66 -20.86 -2.64 -16.71
CA VAL A 66 -20.04 -3.14 -15.58
C VAL A 66 -18.90 -4.02 -16.09
N ALA A 67 -19.16 -4.90 -17.05
CA ALA A 67 -18.12 -5.76 -17.64
C ALA A 67 -17.07 -4.95 -18.42
N GLU A 68 -17.46 -3.89 -19.12
CA GLU A 68 -16.52 -3.00 -19.80
C GLU A 68 -15.62 -2.28 -18.81
N LEU A 69 -16.14 -1.75 -17.70
CA LEU A 69 -15.32 -1.19 -16.62
C LEU A 69 -14.34 -2.22 -16.08
N GLU A 70 -14.80 -3.41 -15.74
CA GLU A 70 -13.96 -4.47 -15.19
C GLU A 70 -12.81 -4.87 -16.13
N ALA A 71 -13.05 -4.92 -17.44
CA ALA A 71 -12.04 -5.24 -18.44
C ALA A 71 -10.90 -4.22 -18.52
N HIS A 72 -11.16 -2.95 -18.15
CA HIS A 72 -10.22 -1.84 -18.28
C HIS A 72 -9.68 -1.31 -16.95
N VAL A 73 -9.72 -2.10 -15.87
CA VAL A 73 -9.20 -1.70 -14.54
C VAL A 73 -7.72 -1.33 -14.59
N THR A 74 -6.93 -2.02 -15.39
CA THR A 74 -5.47 -1.84 -15.47
C THR A 74 -5.02 -0.89 -16.57
N ASP A 75 -5.89 -0.49 -17.50
CA ASP A 75 -5.57 0.30 -18.68
C ASP A 75 -5.54 1.80 -18.35
N ILE A 76 -4.57 2.23 -17.55
CA ILE A 76 -4.49 3.61 -17.07
C ILE A 76 -3.74 4.48 -18.06
N ASP A 77 -4.44 5.43 -18.69
CA ASP A 77 -3.83 6.50 -19.48
C ASP A 77 -3.46 7.68 -18.56
N TYR A 78 -2.21 7.67 -18.09
CA TYR A 78 -1.68 8.72 -17.22
C TYR A 78 -1.58 10.07 -17.92
N ASP A 79 -1.30 10.08 -19.23
CA ASP A 79 -1.19 11.31 -20.00
C ASP A 79 -2.55 12.00 -20.15
N ALA A 80 -3.60 11.23 -20.42
CA ALA A 80 -4.96 11.75 -20.47
C ALA A 80 -5.40 12.27 -19.10
N ALA A 81 -5.14 11.51 -18.03
CA ALA A 81 -5.46 11.93 -16.66
C ALA A 81 -4.72 13.24 -16.30
N GLN A 82 -3.42 13.32 -16.54
CA GLN A 82 -2.62 14.51 -16.21
C GLN A 82 -3.06 15.75 -17.01
N ARG A 83 -3.34 15.60 -18.32
CA ARG A 83 -3.88 16.70 -19.12
C ARG A 83 -5.21 17.19 -18.55
N ARG A 84 -6.12 16.28 -18.24
CA ARG A 84 -7.43 16.62 -17.70
C ARG A 84 -7.36 17.26 -16.32
N GLU A 85 -6.47 16.78 -15.46
CA GLU A 85 -6.24 17.35 -14.12
C GLU A 85 -5.79 18.80 -14.18
N LYS A 86 -4.91 19.16 -15.13
CA LYS A 86 -4.48 20.56 -15.35
C LYS A 86 -5.66 21.49 -15.73
N GLU A 87 -6.67 20.94 -16.43
CA GLU A 87 -7.85 21.70 -16.83
C GLU A 87 -8.85 21.87 -15.69
N VAL A 88 -9.19 20.75 -15.02
CA VAL A 88 -10.26 20.73 -14.02
C VAL A 88 -9.76 20.92 -12.59
N ARG A 89 -8.45 20.80 -12.34
CA ARG A 89 -7.78 20.90 -11.04
C ARG A 89 -8.38 19.96 -9.99
N HIS A 90 -8.65 18.72 -10.42
CA HIS A 90 -9.29 17.70 -9.60
C HIS A 90 -8.86 16.32 -10.08
N ASP A 91 -8.07 15.61 -9.26
CA ASP A 91 -7.46 14.34 -9.59
C ASP A 91 -8.48 13.22 -9.84
N VAL A 92 -9.47 13.05 -8.94
CA VAL A 92 -10.51 12.02 -9.10
C VAL A 92 -11.29 12.22 -10.39
N MET A 93 -11.72 13.45 -10.70
CA MET A 93 -12.44 13.74 -11.93
C MET A 93 -11.58 13.58 -13.19
N ALA A 94 -10.28 13.80 -13.09
CA ALA A 94 -9.33 13.51 -14.17
C ALA A 94 -9.25 12.01 -14.45
N HIS A 95 -9.19 11.19 -13.41
CA HIS A 95 -9.18 9.73 -13.53
C HIS A 95 -10.54 9.15 -13.95
N VAL A 96 -11.66 9.74 -13.55
CA VAL A 96 -13.00 9.41 -14.09
C VAL A 96 -13.01 9.62 -15.60
N TYR A 97 -12.52 10.78 -16.08
CA TYR A 97 -12.42 11.08 -17.51
C TYR A 97 -11.53 10.07 -18.25
N ALA A 98 -10.33 9.82 -17.75
CA ALA A 98 -9.39 8.88 -18.37
C ALA A 98 -9.93 7.43 -18.39
N TYR A 99 -10.71 7.05 -17.37
CA TYR A 99 -11.39 5.76 -17.36
C TYR A 99 -12.54 5.69 -18.36
N GLY A 100 -13.31 6.77 -18.50
CA GLY A 100 -14.35 6.87 -19.52
C GLY A 100 -13.85 6.82 -20.96
N LEU A 101 -12.58 7.20 -21.22
CA LEU A 101 -11.95 7.01 -22.53
C LEU A 101 -11.67 5.54 -22.83
N ALA A 102 -11.31 4.75 -21.81
CA ALA A 102 -11.07 3.32 -21.94
C ALA A 102 -12.38 2.51 -21.98
N ALA A 103 -13.43 2.99 -21.30
CA ALA A 103 -14.75 2.35 -21.21
C ALA A 103 -15.87 3.32 -21.66
N PRO A 104 -15.99 3.60 -22.97
CA PRO A 104 -16.88 4.65 -23.47
C PRO A 104 -18.38 4.43 -23.20
N SER A 105 -18.87 3.19 -23.22
CA SER A 105 -20.28 2.90 -22.95
C SER A 105 -20.64 3.13 -21.48
N ALA A 106 -19.67 3.03 -20.59
CA ALA A 106 -19.82 3.20 -19.15
C ALA A 106 -19.41 4.61 -18.66
N ALA A 107 -18.90 5.49 -19.53
CA ALA A 107 -18.34 6.79 -19.12
C ALA A 107 -19.30 7.63 -18.27
N GLY A 108 -20.61 7.56 -18.54
CA GLY A 108 -21.63 8.33 -17.81
C GLY A 108 -22.01 7.80 -16.44
N ILE A 109 -21.61 6.59 -16.09
CA ILE A 109 -21.93 5.93 -14.82
C ILE A 109 -20.75 5.82 -13.86
N ILE A 110 -19.54 6.11 -14.31
CA ILE A 110 -18.35 6.11 -13.44
C ILE A 110 -18.56 7.14 -12.34
N HIS A 111 -18.40 6.74 -11.09
CA HIS A 111 -18.51 7.64 -9.92
C HIS A 111 -19.92 8.19 -9.68
N LEU A 112 -20.95 7.53 -10.21
CA LEU A 112 -22.34 7.97 -10.06
C LEU A 112 -22.73 7.98 -8.56
N GLY A 113 -23.36 9.05 -8.10
CA GLY A 113 -23.80 9.18 -6.70
C GLY A 113 -22.70 9.23 -5.64
N ALA A 114 -21.42 9.09 -6.00
CA ALA A 114 -20.31 9.09 -5.07
C ALA A 114 -19.64 10.46 -4.92
N THR A 115 -18.95 10.65 -3.80
CA THR A 115 -18.01 11.76 -3.59
C THR A 115 -16.58 11.30 -3.80
N SER A 116 -15.63 12.24 -3.96
CA SER A 116 -14.20 11.90 -4.16
C SER A 116 -13.65 10.99 -3.06
N CYS A 117 -14.04 11.21 -1.80
CA CYS A 117 -13.62 10.38 -0.67
C CYS A 117 -14.07 8.92 -0.77
N TYR A 118 -15.06 8.60 -1.60
CA TYR A 118 -15.43 7.21 -1.84
C TYR A 118 -14.25 6.38 -2.36
N VAL A 119 -13.49 6.89 -3.32
CA VAL A 119 -12.35 6.18 -3.87
C VAL A 119 -11.04 6.49 -3.14
N THR A 120 -10.81 7.74 -2.72
CA THR A 120 -9.55 8.12 -2.06
C THR A 120 -9.40 7.40 -0.72
N ASP A 121 -10.36 7.55 0.16
CA ASP A 121 -10.27 7.06 1.54
C ASP A 121 -10.38 5.52 1.59
N ASN A 122 -11.34 4.94 0.82
CA ASN A 122 -11.47 3.49 0.80
C ASN A 122 -10.29 2.80 0.12
N ALA A 123 -9.70 3.38 -0.94
CA ALA A 123 -8.51 2.81 -1.54
C ALA A 123 -7.32 2.85 -0.59
N ASP A 124 -7.11 3.95 0.13
CA ASP A 124 -6.06 4.06 1.12
C ASP A 124 -6.22 3.01 2.23
N LEU A 125 -7.44 2.79 2.74
CA LEU A 125 -7.72 1.74 3.73
C LEU A 125 -7.41 0.33 3.18
N VAL A 126 -7.78 0.04 1.93
CA VAL A 126 -7.47 -1.25 1.30
C VAL A 126 -5.95 -1.46 1.21
N LEU A 127 -5.21 -0.45 0.75
CA LEU A 127 -3.75 -0.52 0.63
C LEU A 127 -3.06 -0.61 2.01
N TYR A 128 -3.51 0.13 3.00
CA TYR A 128 -3.01 0.05 4.37
C TYR A 128 -3.25 -1.33 4.98
N ARG A 129 -4.43 -1.88 4.84
CA ARG A 129 -4.75 -3.24 5.29
C ARG A 129 -3.79 -4.27 4.69
N ASP A 130 -3.54 -4.20 3.39
CA ASP A 130 -2.67 -5.15 2.71
C ASP A 130 -1.19 -4.94 3.10
N GLY A 131 -0.77 -3.70 3.33
CA GLY A 131 0.53 -3.36 3.90
C GLY A 131 0.72 -3.90 5.32
N LEU A 132 -0.28 -3.73 6.19
CA LEU A 132 -0.26 -4.24 7.56
C LEU A 132 -0.23 -5.78 7.59
N LYS A 133 -0.98 -6.46 6.71
CA LYS A 133 -0.91 -7.93 6.56
C LYS A 133 0.49 -8.40 6.17
N TYR A 134 1.15 -7.69 5.26
CA TYR A 134 2.53 -7.99 4.88
C TYR A 134 3.48 -7.81 6.06
N LEU A 135 3.41 -6.68 6.77
CA LEU A 135 4.24 -6.41 7.96
C LEU A 135 4.02 -7.44 9.06
N ARG A 136 2.78 -7.87 9.28
CA ARG A 136 2.44 -8.97 10.20
C ARG A 136 3.20 -10.25 9.85
N GLY A 137 3.25 -10.61 8.58
CA GLY A 137 4.00 -11.78 8.12
C GLY A 137 5.51 -11.66 8.39
N GLN A 138 6.08 -10.47 8.17
CA GLN A 138 7.49 -10.20 8.46
C GLN A 138 7.78 -10.29 9.97
N LEU A 139 6.92 -9.71 10.80
CA LEU A 139 7.05 -9.74 12.26
C LEU A 139 7.01 -11.18 12.79
N LEU A 140 6.09 -12.01 12.30
CA LEU A 140 6.03 -13.43 12.66
C LEU A 140 7.33 -14.17 12.27
N SER A 141 7.91 -13.88 11.11
CA SER A 141 9.18 -14.47 10.67
C SER A 141 10.34 -14.10 11.61
N VAL A 142 10.39 -12.83 12.05
CA VAL A 142 11.38 -12.38 13.05
C VAL A 142 11.19 -13.12 14.37
N MET A 143 9.95 -13.24 14.85
CA MET A 143 9.65 -13.93 16.11
C MET A 143 10.02 -15.43 16.06
N VAL A 144 9.79 -16.11 14.94
CA VAL A 144 10.18 -17.51 14.74
C VAL A 144 11.70 -17.66 14.83
N ASN A 145 12.45 -16.79 14.17
CA ASN A 145 13.93 -16.80 14.21
C ASN A 145 14.46 -16.49 15.61
N LEU A 146 13.89 -15.50 16.29
CA LEU A 146 14.25 -15.18 17.69
C LEU A 146 13.92 -16.33 18.64
N ALA A 147 12.81 -17.04 18.44
CA ALA A 147 12.46 -18.19 19.25
C ALA A 147 13.46 -19.35 19.09
N ALA A 148 13.92 -19.61 17.87
CA ALA A 148 14.96 -20.59 17.60
C ALA A 148 16.27 -20.18 18.28
N PHE A 149 16.71 -18.95 18.10
CA PHE A 149 17.89 -18.38 18.75
C PHE A 149 17.77 -18.42 20.27
N ALA A 150 16.65 -18.07 20.86
CA ALA A 150 16.43 -18.08 22.31
C ALA A 150 16.56 -19.49 22.88
N ARG A 151 16.10 -20.54 22.18
CA ARG A 151 16.23 -21.95 22.59
C ARG A 151 17.68 -22.42 22.51
N GLU A 152 18.35 -22.11 21.41
CA GLU A 152 19.76 -22.49 21.19
C GLU A 152 20.67 -21.93 22.30
N TYR A 153 20.48 -20.66 22.68
CA TYR A 153 21.31 -19.96 23.67
C TYR A 153 20.65 -19.84 25.05
N ALA A 154 19.67 -20.70 25.34
CA ALA A 154 18.94 -20.67 26.63
C ALA A 154 19.83 -20.81 27.86
N ALA A 155 20.88 -21.64 27.78
CA ALA A 155 21.80 -21.91 28.87
C ALA A 155 23.12 -21.11 28.78
N THR A 156 23.33 -20.31 27.73
CA THR A 156 24.56 -19.56 27.52
C THR A 156 24.61 -18.33 28.42
N PRO A 157 25.52 -18.26 29.42
CA PRO A 157 25.58 -17.17 30.36
C PRO A 157 26.15 -15.90 29.70
N THR A 158 25.67 -14.76 30.14
CA THR A 158 26.22 -13.44 29.81
C THR A 158 26.02 -12.49 31.00
N LEU A 159 26.80 -11.42 31.04
CA LEU A 159 26.71 -10.45 32.11
C LEU A 159 25.67 -9.36 31.76
N GLY A 160 24.76 -9.09 32.68
CA GLY A 160 23.88 -7.93 32.63
C GLY A 160 24.60 -6.67 33.13
N TYR A 161 24.19 -5.52 32.61
CA TYR A 161 24.71 -4.22 33.00
C TYR A 161 23.58 -3.30 33.42
N THR A 162 23.86 -2.45 34.43
CA THR A 162 22.97 -1.36 34.88
C THR A 162 23.82 -0.12 35.05
N HIS A 163 23.47 0.98 34.38
CA HIS A 163 24.25 2.22 34.41
C HIS A 163 25.73 2.01 34.07
N TYR A 164 26.02 1.20 33.03
CA TYR A 164 27.37 0.80 32.61
C TYR A 164 28.19 0.05 33.66
N GLN A 165 27.55 -0.40 34.74
CA GLN A 165 28.17 -1.23 35.76
C GLN A 165 27.74 -2.68 35.61
N PRO A 166 28.66 -3.66 35.85
CA PRO A 166 28.30 -5.06 35.93
C PRO A 166 27.18 -5.28 36.97
N ALA A 167 26.14 -5.99 36.54
CA ALA A 167 25.02 -6.37 37.41
C ALA A 167 25.01 -7.90 37.59
N GLN A 168 23.86 -8.53 37.46
CA GLN A 168 23.70 -9.95 37.64
C GLN A 168 23.89 -10.74 36.32
N PRO A 169 24.35 -12.02 36.41
CA PRO A 169 24.34 -12.90 35.25
C PRO A 169 22.93 -13.13 34.71
N VAL A 170 22.84 -13.20 33.38
CA VAL A 170 21.65 -13.59 32.65
C VAL A 170 22.05 -14.57 31.54
N THR A 171 21.09 -15.07 30.72
CA THR A 171 21.43 -15.87 29.54
C THR A 171 21.15 -15.08 28.27
N ILE A 172 21.86 -15.42 27.19
CA ILE A 172 21.64 -14.83 25.87
C ILE A 172 20.21 -15.12 25.39
N GLY A 173 19.76 -16.37 25.58
CA GLY A 173 18.38 -16.73 25.21
C GLY A 173 17.32 -15.93 25.96
N LYS A 174 17.53 -15.66 27.24
CA LYS A 174 16.63 -14.80 28.04
C LYS A 174 16.54 -13.37 27.46
N ARG A 175 17.64 -12.79 26.97
CA ARG A 175 17.61 -11.47 26.33
C ARG A 175 16.75 -11.48 25.07
N ALA A 176 16.86 -12.53 24.24
CA ALA A 176 16.04 -12.67 23.04
C ALA A 176 14.53 -12.75 23.36
N THR A 177 14.17 -13.41 24.47
CA THR A 177 12.75 -13.48 24.89
C THR A 177 12.18 -12.12 25.32
N LEU A 178 12.99 -11.19 25.78
CA LEU A 178 12.53 -9.82 26.07
C LEU A 178 12.14 -9.08 24.78
N TRP A 179 12.96 -9.16 23.75
CA TRP A 179 12.63 -8.59 22.45
C TRP A 179 11.39 -9.24 21.82
N MET A 180 11.25 -10.57 21.99
CA MET A 180 10.05 -11.28 21.54
C MET A 180 8.78 -10.81 22.26
N GLN A 181 8.88 -10.42 23.54
CA GLN A 181 7.75 -9.90 24.29
C GLN A 181 7.26 -8.56 23.69
N ASP A 182 8.17 -7.68 23.29
CA ASP A 182 7.83 -6.43 22.65
C ASP A 182 7.17 -6.70 21.30
N PHE A 183 7.74 -7.54 20.45
CA PHE A 183 7.15 -7.93 19.17
C PHE A 183 5.80 -8.64 19.30
N ARG A 184 5.59 -9.37 20.39
CA ARG A 184 4.27 -9.97 20.67
C ARG A 184 3.23 -8.89 20.92
N SER A 185 3.57 -7.87 21.71
CA SER A 185 2.66 -6.73 21.95
C SER A 185 2.36 -5.98 20.64
N ASP A 186 3.37 -5.73 19.81
CA ASP A 186 3.20 -5.12 18.49
C ASP A 186 2.28 -5.95 17.59
N LEU A 187 2.39 -7.30 17.64
CA LEU A 187 1.53 -8.20 16.88
C LEU A 187 0.07 -8.13 17.33
N GLU A 188 -0.17 -8.07 18.65
CA GLU A 188 -1.51 -7.93 19.24
C GLU A 188 -2.17 -6.61 18.78
N GLU A 189 -1.43 -5.48 18.77
CA GLU A 189 -1.89 -4.19 18.28
C GLU A 189 -2.17 -4.20 16.76
N LEU A 190 -1.29 -4.86 15.97
CA LEU A 190 -1.48 -5.05 14.53
C LEU A 190 -2.75 -5.83 14.22
N ASP A 191 -2.98 -6.93 14.94
CA ASP A 191 -4.18 -7.77 14.77
C ASP A 191 -5.44 -6.98 15.15
N LEU A 192 -5.40 -6.16 16.19
CA LEU A 192 -6.49 -5.27 16.56
C LEU A 192 -6.77 -4.24 15.46
N SER A 193 -5.75 -3.61 14.89
CA SER A 193 -5.89 -2.66 13.78
C SER A 193 -6.55 -3.31 12.56
N LEU A 194 -6.16 -4.55 12.22
CA LEU A 194 -6.72 -5.28 11.08
C LEU A 194 -8.19 -5.69 11.23
N ILE A 195 -8.74 -5.67 12.46
CA ILE A 195 -10.17 -5.89 12.69
C ILE A 195 -10.99 -4.65 12.31
N HIS A 196 -10.41 -3.46 12.39
CA HIS A 196 -11.11 -2.19 12.22
C HIS A 196 -10.89 -1.52 10.86
N ILE A 197 -10.00 -2.07 10.02
CA ILE A 197 -9.71 -1.55 8.67
C ILE A 197 -10.51 -2.30 7.61
#